data_f505649dfbc7de7b899c5634cfde3a3f
#
_entry.id   f505649dfbc7de7b899c5634cfde3a3f
#
_cell.length_a   1.000
_cell.length_b   1.000
_cell.length_c   1.000
_cell.angle_alpha   90.00
_cell.angle_beta   90.00
_cell.angle_gamma   90.00
#
_symmetry.space_group_name_H-M   'P 1'
#
loop_
_entity.id
_entity.type
_entity.pdbx_description
1 polymer ?
#
loop_
_entity_poly.entity_id
_entity_poly.type
_entity_poly.pdbx_seq_one_letter_code
_entity_poly.pdbx_strand_id
1 'polypeptide(L)'
;MALPKLTPDEKMQALAKAQEMRSLRASLRIRLKSGNVSLQEVLEDADDEVVGRMRVSYLLQSLPQVGKVTSRRIMEEIGIHENRRVQGLGRRQIEALVERFQ
;
A
#
# COMPACT_ATOMS: atom_id res chain seq x y z
N MET A 1 11.52 -23.02 21.79
CA MET A 1 11.82 -21.73 22.40
C MET A 1 10.56 -20.91 22.49
N ALA A 2 10.20 -20.47 23.67
CA ALA A 2 9.00 -19.67 23.85
C ALA A 2 9.24 -18.24 23.38
N LEU A 3 8.28 -17.69 22.66
CA LEU A 3 8.31 -16.28 22.30
C LEU A 3 8.14 -15.43 23.56
N PRO A 4 8.86 -14.30 23.68
CA PRO A 4 8.67 -13.43 24.81
C PRO A 4 7.23 -12.93 24.87
N LYS A 5 6.64 -12.99 26.03
CA LYS A 5 5.29 -12.47 26.23
C LYS A 5 5.34 -10.95 26.39
N LEU A 6 4.48 -10.26 25.66
CA LEU A 6 4.35 -8.83 25.80
C LEU A 6 3.70 -8.50 27.14
N THR A 7 4.15 -7.43 27.78
CA THR A 7 3.48 -6.88 28.94
C THR A 7 2.12 -6.30 28.54
N PRO A 8 1.17 -6.13 29.47
CA PRO A 8 -0.11 -5.48 29.14
C PRO A 8 0.06 -4.12 28.48
N ASP A 9 1.02 -3.30 28.93
CA ASP A 9 1.28 -2.00 28.33
C ASP A 9 1.81 -2.13 26.91
N GLU A 10 2.73 -3.07 26.67
CA GLU A 10 3.26 -3.35 25.34
C GLU A 10 2.16 -3.82 24.38
N LYS A 11 1.24 -4.66 24.87
CA LYS A 11 0.09 -5.12 24.09
C LYS A 11 -0.81 -3.97 23.70
N MET A 12 -1.09 -3.07 24.63
CA MET A 12 -1.92 -1.90 24.37
C MET A 12 -1.28 -0.97 23.36
N GLN A 13 0.04 -0.75 23.47
CA GLN A 13 0.78 0.07 22.52
C GLN A 13 0.77 -0.56 21.12
N ALA A 14 0.96 -1.87 21.04
CA ALA A 14 0.95 -2.59 19.76
C ALA A 14 -0.43 -2.51 19.10
N LEU A 15 -1.51 -2.69 19.90
CA LEU A 15 -2.87 -2.59 19.39
C LEU A 15 -3.20 -1.17 18.94
N ALA A 16 -2.79 -0.17 19.69
CA ALA A 16 -3.01 1.23 19.33
C ALA A 16 -2.30 1.59 18.04
N LYS A 17 -1.05 1.13 17.88
CA LYS A 17 -0.28 1.38 16.67
C LYS A 17 -0.91 0.66 15.46
N ALA A 18 -1.32 -0.58 15.63
CA ALA A 18 -1.97 -1.33 14.55
C ALA A 18 -3.26 -0.65 14.09
N GLN A 19 -4.02 -0.12 15.04
CA GLN A 19 -5.27 0.58 14.75
C GLN A 19 -5.00 1.91 14.04
N GLU A 20 -3.98 2.64 14.48
CA GLU A 20 -3.53 3.87 13.82
C GLU A 20 -3.14 3.60 12.36
N MET A 21 -2.35 2.56 12.12
CA MET A 21 -1.91 2.20 10.77
C MET A 21 -3.08 1.83 9.86
N ARG A 22 -4.06 1.10 10.38
CA ARG A 22 -5.28 0.76 9.64
C ARG A 22 -6.09 2.00 9.30
N SER A 23 -6.20 2.92 10.24
CA SER A 23 -6.93 4.18 10.05
C SER A 23 -6.25 5.03 8.98
N LEU A 24 -4.92 5.12 9.01
CA LEU A 24 -4.15 5.88 8.01
C LEU A 24 -4.27 5.26 6.62
N ARG A 25 -4.27 3.92 6.52
CA ARG A 25 -4.48 3.24 5.24
C ARG A 25 -5.88 3.50 4.69
N ALA A 26 -6.88 3.42 5.54
CA ALA A 26 -8.27 3.68 5.13
C ALA A 26 -8.42 5.12 4.62
N SER A 27 -7.82 6.07 5.33
CA SER A 27 -7.83 7.48 4.93
C SER A 27 -7.15 7.68 3.57
N LEU A 28 -5.99 7.05 3.37
CA LEU A 28 -5.26 7.13 2.10
C LEU A 28 -6.09 6.55 0.94
N ARG A 29 -6.77 5.43 1.17
CA ARG A 29 -7.62 4.82 0.15
C ARG A 29 -8.76 5.74 -0.27
N ILE A 30 -9.38 6.43 0.70
CA ILE A 30 -10.45 7.39 0.43
C ILE A 30 -9.91 8.53 -0.42
N ARG A 31 -8.74 9.06 -0.09
CA ARG A 31 -8.11 10.15 -0.82
C ARG A 31 -7.74 9.75 -2.26
N LEU A 32 -7.24 8.53 -2.45
CA LEU A 32 -6.97 8.00 -3.77
C LEU A 32 -8.26 7.82 -4.58
N LYS A 33 -9.29 7.28 -3.94
CA LYS A 33 -10.58 7.03 -4.58
C LYS A 33 -11.25 8.32 -5.04
N SER A 34 -11.13 9.37 -4.26
CA SER A 34 -11.71 10.67 -4.57
C SER A 34 -10.87 11.53 -5.51
N GLY A 35 -9.65 11.11 -5.81
CA GLY A 35 -8.74 11.87 -6.66
C GLY A 35 -7.99 12.98 -5.96
N ASN A 36 -8.10 13.10 -4.63
CA ASN A 36 -7.41 14.13 -3.86
C ASN A 36 -5.91 13.90 -3.79
N VAL A 37 -5.47 12.68 -4.02
CA VAL A 37 -4.05 12.34 -4.11
C VAL A 37 -3.86 11.40 -5.31
N SER A 38 -2.76 11.55 -6.03
CA SER A 38 -2.46 10.71 -7.19
C SER A 38 -1.59 9.52 -6.78
N LEU A 39 -1.61 8.48 -7.63
CA LEU A 39 -0.71 7.34 -7.44
C LEU A 39 0.75 7.78 -7.45
N GLN A 40 1.10 8.71 -8.32
CA GLN A 40 2.47 9.23 -8.40
C GLN A 40 2.91 9.84 -7.07
N GLU A 41 2.06 10.68 -6.46
CA GLU A 41 2.36 11.30 -5.17
C GLU A 41 2.59 10.25 -4.08
N VAL A 42 1.76 9.20 -4.07
CA VAL A 42 1.88 8.13 -3.09
C VAL A 42 3.16 7.34 -3.29
N LEU A 43 3.51 7.03 -4.54
CA LEU A 43 4.72 6.25 -4.84
C LEU A 43 6.00 7.04 -4.59
N GLU A 44 5.94 8.37 -4.69
CA GLU A 44 7.07 9.23 -4.32
C GLU A 44 7.36 9.17 -2.83
N ASP A 45 6.37 8.81 -2.02
CA ASP A 45 6.48 8.69 -0.57
C ASP A 45 6.57 7.22 -0.13
N ALA A 46 7.24 6.39 -0.93
CA ALA A 46 7.33 4.95 -0.69
C ALA A 46 8.07 4.59 0.61
N ASP A 47 8.85 5.52 1.17
CA ASP A 47 9.53 5.34 2.44
C ASP A 47 8.60 5.53 3.65
N ASP A 48 7.40 6.06 3.43
CA ASP A 48 6.39 6.17 4.47
C ASP A 48 5.98 4.77 4.93
N GLU A 49 5.87 4.58 6.24
CA GLU A 49 5.59 3.27 6.82
C GLU A 49 4.24 2.71 6.37
N VAL A 50 3.22 3.57 6.24
CA VAL A 50 1.89 3.15 5.80
C VAL A 50 1.93 2.71 4.33
N VAL A 51 2.46 3.57 3.48
CA VAL A 51 2.53 3.33 2.03
C VAL A 51 3.44 2.13 1.73
N GLY A 52 4.63 2.11 2.32
CA GLY A 52 5.61 1.07 2.03
C GLY A 52 5.13 -0.34 2.35
N ARG A 53 4.33 -0.50 3.37
CA ARG A 53 3.81 -1.80 3.80
C ARG A 53 2.55 -2.23 3.06
N MET A 54 1.92 -1.35 2.31
CA MET A 54 0.73 -1.71 1.54
C MET A 54 1.09 -2.64 0.39
N ARG A 55 0.20 -3.59 0.13
CA ARG A 55 0.34 -4.42 -1.06
C ARG A 55 0.03 -3.58 -2.28
N VAL A 56 0.78 -3.78 -3.36
CA VAL A 56 0.57 -3.05 -4.61
C VAL A 56 -0.85 -3.25 -5.13
N SER A 57 -1.35 -4.49 -5.09
CA SER A 57 -2.71 -4.79 -5.53
C SER A 57 -3.77 -3.99 -4.76
N TYR A 58 -3.58 -3.86 -3.45
CA TYR A 58 -4.49 -3.12 -2.60
C TYR A 58 -4.46 -1.62 -2.91
N LEU A 59 -3.26 -1.09 -3.13
CA LEU A 59 -3.08 0.30 -3.52
C LEU A 59 -3.76 0.61 -4.86
N LEU A 60 -3.54 -0.23 -5.86
CA LEU A 60 -4.15 -0.05 -7.19
C LEU A 60 -5.67 -0.13 -7.14
N GLN A 61 -6.22 -1.03 -6.33
CA GLN A 61 -7.67 -1.15 -6.17
C GLN A 61 -8.29 0.04 -5.45
N SER A 62 -7.46 0.89 -4.84
CA SER A 62 -7.92 2.14 -4.22
C SER A 62 -8.12 3.27 -5.24
N LEU A 63 -7.62 3.10 -6.45
CA LEU A 63 -7.78 4.10 -7.51
C LEU A 63 -9.18 4.05 -8.11
N PRO A 64 -9.69 5.19 -8.64
CA PRO A 64 -10.99 5.19 -9.31
C PRO A 64 -11.02 4.21 -10.47
N GLN A 65 -12.09 3.45 -10.59
CA GLN A 65 -12.34 2.51 -11.68
C GLN A 65 -11.34 1.35 -11.80
N VAL A 66 -10.50 1.16 -10.79
CA VAL A 66 -9.58 0.02 -10.76
C VAL A 66 -10.12 -1.03 -9.78
N GLY A 67 -10.63 -2.11 -10.33
CA GLY A 67 -11.09 -3.25 -9.56
C GLY A 67 -10.00 -4.32 -9.43
N LYS A 68 -10.40 -5.44 -8.86
CA LYS A 68 -9.50 -6.57 -8.61
C LYS A 68 -8.90 -7.13 -9.90
N VAL A 69 -9.72 -7.29 -10.93
CA VAL A 69 -9.29 -7.85 -12.22
C VAL A 69 -8.34 -6.89 -12.94
N THR A 70 -8.69 -5.60 -12.97
CA THR A 70 -7.86 -4.57 -13.61
C THR A 70 -6.51 -4.45 -12.92
N SER A 71 -6.51 -4.46 -11.59
CA SER A 71 -5.29 -4.42 -10.79
C SER A 71 -4.36 -5.59 -11.13
N ARG A 72 -4.90 -6.80 -11.17
CA ARG A 72 -4.13 -8.00 -11.51
C ARG A 72 -3.53 -7.91 -12.90
N ARG A 73 -4.32 -7.46 -13.88
CA ARG A 73 -3.86 -7.31 -15.25
C ARG A 73 -2.70 -6.33 -15.37
N ILE A 74 -2.81 -5.18 -14.71
CA ILE A 74 -1.75 -4.17 -14.71
C ILE A 74 -0.47 -4.73 -14.09
N MET A 75 -0.59 -5.42 -12.97
CA MET A 75 0.56 -6.03 -12.30
C MET A 75 1.23 -7.09 -13.19
N GLU A 76 0.44 -7.91 -13.88
CA GLU A 76 0.97 -8.91 -14.81
C GLU A 76 1.71 -8.26 -15.98
N GLU A 77 1.15 -7.20 -16.55
CA GLU A 77 1.77 -6.47 -17.67
C GLU A 77 3.13 -5.86 -17.28
N ILE A 78 3.24 -5.36 -16.06
CA ILE A 78 4.47 -4.73 -15.56
C ILE A 78 5.46 -5.77 -15.02
N GLY A 79 4.96 -6.94 -14.64
CA GLY A 79 5.79 -7.98 -14.04
C GLY A 79 5.94 -7.82 -12.53
N ILE A 80 4.87 -7.42 -11.86
CA ILE A 80 4.83 -7.28 -10.42
C ILE A 80 4.16 -8.51 -9.82
N HIS A 81 4.84 -9.18 -8.88
CA HIS A 81 4.29 -10.32 -8.18
C HIS A 81 3.06 -9.92 -7.35
N GLU A 82 2.06 -10.79 -7.31
CA GLU A 82 0.78 -10.50 -6.63
C GLU A 82 0.90 -10.15 -5.15
N ASN A 83 1.94 -10.64 -4.49
CA ASN A 83 2.20 -10.38 -3.07
C ASN A 83 3.17 -9.23 -2.82
N ARG A 84 3.60 -8.54 -3.87
CA ARG A 84 4.57 -7.45 -3.75
C ARG A 84 3.99 -6.29 -2.94
N ARG A 85 4.80 -5.76 -2.02
CA ARG A 85 4.48 -4.55 -1.28
C ARG A 85 5.15 -3.35 -1.96
N VAL A 86 4.61 -2.16 -1.72
CA VAL A 86 5.12 -0.93 -2.34
C VAL A 86 6.62 -0.74 -2.09
N GLN A 87 7.07 -0.98 -0.86
CA GLN A 87 8.50 -0.85 -0.51
C GLN A 87 9.41 -1.83 -1.26
N GLY A 88 8.84 -2.90 -1.83
CA GLY A 88 9.58 -3.88 -2.61
C GLY A 88 9.60 -3.61 -4.10
N LEU A 89 8.99 -2.52 -4.56
CA LEU A 89 8.96 -2.19 -5.98
C LEU A 89 10.32 -1.69 -6.46
N GLY A 90 10.76 -2.19 -7.61
CA GLY A 90 11.92 -1.67 -8.29
C GLY A 90 11.61 -0.35 -8.99
N ARG A 91 12.66 0.41 -9.30
CA ARG A 91 12.53 1.71 -9.96
C ARG A 91 11.73 1.63 -11.27
N ARG A 92 12.01 0.64 -12.09
CA ARG A 92 11.32 0.46 -13.38
C ARG A 92 9.85 0.14 -13.19
N GLN A 93 9.52 -0.61 -12.13
CA GLN A 93 8.14 -0.94 -11.81
C GLN A 93 7.37 0.30 -11.36
N ILE A 94 8.00 1.15 -10.55
CA ILE A 94 7.41 2.42 -10.12
C ILE A 94 7.16 3.33 -11.33
N GLU A 95 8.15 3.48 -12.20
CA GLU A 95 8.03 4.30 -13.40
C GLU A 95 6.91 3.79 -14.31
N ALA A 96 6.82 2.48 -14.50
CA ALA A 96 5.78 1.87 -15.30
C ALA A 96 4.37 2.10 -14.73
N LEU A 97 4.23 2.00 -13.41
CA LEU A 97 2.96 2.28 -12.75
C LEU A 97 2.56 3.74 -12.91
N VAL A 98 3.49 4.67 -12.68
CA VAL A 98 3.23 6.09 -12.84
C VAL A 98 2.80 6.41 -14.27
N GLU A 99 3.51 5.88 -15.25
CA GLU A 99 3.20 6.07 -16.66
C GLU A 99 1.83 5.52 -17.02
N ARG A 100 1.46 4.37 -16.47
CA ARG A 100 0.19 3.71 -16.76
C ARG A 100 -1.01 4.55 -16.31
N PHE A 101 -0.84 5.35 -15.27
CA PHE A 101 -1.92 6.13 -14.65
C PHE A 101 -1.79 7.64 -14.89
N GLN A 102 -0.93 8.04 -15.78
CA GLN A 102 -0.87 9.44 -16.20
C GLN A 102 -2.03 9.82 -17.10
#